data_36203f3e3c80539ae3925bea2a838858
#
_entry.id   36203f3e3c80539ae3925bea2a838858
#
_cell.length_a   1.000
_cell.length_b   1.000
_cell.length_c   1.000
_cell.angle_alpha   90.00
_cell.angle_beta   90.00
_cell.angle_gamma   90.00
#
_symmetry.space_group_name_H-M   'P 1'
#
loop_
_entity.id
_entity.type
_entity.pdbx_description
1 polymer ?
#
loop_
_entity_poly.entity_id
_entity_poly.type
_entity_poly.pdbx_seq_one_letter_code
_entity_poly.pdbx_strand_id
1 'polypeptide(L)'
;MICVSVQEKSFGDCRAILESCEMAELRADLCRLSVEEVERLVEIRPNLIATCRIANSSEAFAREQLEAAIRRGARYVDIEIEAPDEHLEYIRTLAREYGCRLIVSFHDFEGTPSLDELKGIARLCRTKGADLVKIVTTARNISDAARTMRLYDLQADGALFEGAAAAERPQLVAFSMGEAGKFTRLLCLKLGAPYTYVSAGASNATASGQYTREEMERFYSDVLAVTDGDAAAAQAALSRVLA
;
A
#
# COMPACT_ATOMS: atom_id res chain seq x y z
N MET A 1 -9.49 -5.08 -0.71
CA MET A 1 -8.70 -6.07 -1.51
C MET A 1 -7.37 -6.34 -0.79
N ILE A 2 -6.77 -7.53 -0.97
CA ILE A 2 -5.45 -7.87 -0.42
C ILE A 2 -4.40 -7.67 -1.52
N CYS A 3 -3.34 -6.91 -1.23
CA CYS A 3 -2.21 -6.64 -2.12
C CYS A 3 -0.99 -7.42 -1.63
N VAL A 4 -0.49 -8.35 -2.43
CA VAL A 4 0.69 -9.17 -2.08
C VAL A 4 1.96 -8.42 -2.46
N SER A 5 2.85 -8.18 -1.49
CA SER A 5 4.13 -7.53 -1.75
C SER A 5 5.15 -8.56 -2.27
N VAL A 6 5.71 -8.31 -3.46
CA VAL A 6 6.61 -9.19 -4.20
C VAL A 6 8.00 -8.59 -4.23
N GLN A 7 8.99 -9.34 -3.71
CA GLN A 7 10.40 -8.93 -3.65
C GLN A 7 11.36 -10.08 -4.02
N GLU A 8 10.85 -11.05 -4.76
CA GLU A 8 11.62 -12.23 -5.15
C GLU A 8 12.77 -11.87 -6.09
N LYS A 9 13.84 -12.67 -6.05
CA LYS A 9 15.05 -12.39 -6.81
C LYS A 9 15.06 -12.98 -8.22
N SER A 10 14.09 -13.83 -8.53
CA SER A 10 13.94 -14.44 -9.86
C SER A 10 12.61 -14.09 -10.49
N PHE A 11 12.60 -13.97 -11.81
CA PHE A 11 11.38 -13.79 -12.61
C PHE A 11 10.37 -14.91 -12.35
N GLY A 12 10.85 -16.18 -12.26
CA GLY A 12 9.98 -17.34 -12.05
C GLY A 12 9.20 -17.28 -10.74
N ASP A 13 9.87 -16.88 -9.65
CA ASP A 13 9.25 -16.77 -8.33
C ASP A 13 8.27 -15.59 -8.29
N CYS A 14 8.66 -14.41 -8.85
CA CYS A 14 7.75 -13.26 -9.00
C CYS A 14 6.49 -13.66 -9.77
N ARG A 15 6.67 -14.34 -10.90
CA ARG A 15 5.58 -14.81 -11.75
C ARG A 15 4.62 -15.72 -10.99
N ALA A 16 5.13 -16.72 -10.28
CA ALA A 16 4.31 -17.67 -9.53
C ALA A 16 3.41 -16.97 -8.49
N ILE A 17 3.94 -15.95 -7.80
CA ILE A 17 3.17 -15.15 -6.85
C ILE A 17 2.11 -14.32 -7.59
N LEU A 18 2.47 -13.64 -8.69
CA LEU A 18 1.54 -12.80 -9.45
C LEU A 18 0.39 -13.62 -10.05
N GLU A 19 0.65 -14.82 -10.53
CA GLU A 19 -0.39 -15.73 -11.06
C GLU A 19 -1.38 -16.18 -9.96
N SER A 20 -0.94 -16.22 -8.69
CA SER A 20 -1.73 -16.69 -7.55
C SER A 20 -2.57 -15.63 -6.85
N CYS A 21 -2.41 -14.33 -7.15
CA CYS A 21 -3.08 -13.25 -6.42
C CYS A 21 -3.87 -12.32 -7.37
N GLU A 22 -4.86 -11.60 -6.83
CA GLU A 22 -5.66 -10.64 -7.60
C GLU A 22 -4.99 -9.28 -7.73
N MET A 23 -4.18 -8.88 -6.74
CA MET A 23 -3.44 -7.62 -6.71
C MET A 23 -2.07 -7.84 -6.08
N ALA A 24 -1.04 -7.21 -6.64
CA ALA A 24 0.31 -7.26 -6.12
C ALA A 24 1.00 -5.89 -6.16
N GLU A 25 2.01 -5.72 -5.29
CA GLU A 25 3.03 -4.68 -5.39
C GLU A 25 4.34 -5.34 -5.82
N LEU A 26 4.86 -4.95 -6.98
CA LEU A 26 6.19 -5.38 -7.43
C LEU A 26 7.24 -4.38 -6.93
N ARG A 27 8.08 -4.83 -6.00
CA ARG A 27 9.22 -4.08 -5.44
C ARG A 27 10.42 -4.21 -6.36
N ALA A 28 10.40 -3.50 -7.49
CA ALA A 28 11.47 -3.55 -8.50
C ALA A 28 12.85 -3.15 -7.93
N ASP A 29 12.89 -2.29 -6.92
CA ASP A 29 14.10 -1.94 -6.17
C ASP A 29 14.71 -3.11 -5.37
N LEU A 30 13.90 -4.10 -5.00
CA LEU A 30 14.34 -5.28 -4.24
C LEU A 30 14.50 -6.52 -5.12
N CYS A 31 13.77 -6.58 -6.23
CA CYS A 31 13.94 -7.63 -7.23
C CYS A 31 15.17 -7.34 -8.10
N ARG A 32 15.81 -8.39 -8.62
CA ARG A 32 16.94 -8.25 -9.56
C ARG A 32 16.47 -8.57 -10.98
N LEU A 33 15.48 -7.81 -11.44
CA LEU A 33 14.80 -8.03 -12.71
C LEU A 33 15.29 -7.04 -13.77
N SER A 34 15.34 -7.49 -15.02
CA SER A 34 15.53 -6.59 -16.15
C SER A 34 14.24 -5.82 -16.46
N VAL A 35 14.34 -4.77 -17.27
CA VAL A 35 13.19 -3.99 -17.73
C VAL A 35 12.19 -4.90 -18.45
N GLU A 36 12.66 -5.78 -19.34
CA GLU A 36 11.84 -6.72 -20.09
C GLU A 36 11.13 -7.73 -19.18
N GLU A 37 11.76 -8.14 -18.09
CA GLU A 37 11.14 -9.01 -17.10
C GLU A 37 10.03 -8.30 -16.34
N VAL A 38 10.21 -7.03 -15.97
CA VAL A 38 9.18 -6.19 -15.34
C VAL A 38 7.99 -6.01 -16.30
N GLU A 39 8.25 -5.70 -17.57
CA GLU A 39 7.20 -5.58 -18.60
C GLU A 39 6.34 -6.85 -18.68
N ARG A 40 6.98 -8.03 -18.74
CA ARG A 40 6.29 -9.33 -18.81
C ARG A 40 5.48 -9.62 -17.55
N LEU A 41 5.96 -9.23 -16.36
CA LEU A 41 5.23 -9.39 -15.10
C LEU A 41 3.97 -8.53 -15.05
N VAL A 42 4.04 -7.30 -15.56
CA VAL A 42 2.86 -6.43 -15.67
C VAL A 42 1.81 -7.01 -16.60
N GLU A 43 2.20 -7.62 -17.74
CA GLU A 43 1.28 -8.30 -18.65
C GLU A 43 0.56 -9.48 -17.98
N ILE A 44 1.25 -10.22 -17.09
CA ILE A 44 0.65 -11.32 -16.32
C ILE A 44 -0.38 -10.79 -15.31
N ARG A 45 -0.11 -9.68 -14.65
CA ARG A 45 -0.96 -9.09 -13.64
C ARG A 45 -1.07 -7.57 -13.78
N PRO A 46 -1.96 -7.04 -14.64
CA PRO A 46 -2.11 -5.59 -14.79
C PRO A 46 -2.61 -4.88 -13.52
N ASN A 47 -3.34 -5.58 -12.62
CA ASN A 47 -3.73 -5.05 -11.32
C ASN A 47 -2.53 -5.06 -10.35
N LEU A 48 -1.50 -4.32 -10.70
CA LEU A 48 -0.20 -4.28 -10.08
C LEU A 48 0.14 -2.85 -9.68
N ILE A 49 0.81 -2.71 -8.54
CA ILE A 49 1.50 -1.50 -8.10
C ILE A 49 2.97 -1.67 -8.47
N ALA A 50 3.49 -0.82 -9.35
CA ALA A 50 4.92 -0.77 -9.60
C ALA A 50 5.58 0.17 -8.60
N THR A 51 6.52 -0.35 -7.82
CA THR A 51 7.29 0.38 -6.80
C THR A 51 8.78 0.18 -7.04
N CYS A 52 9.51 1.28 -7.16
CA CYS A 52 10.97 1.26 -7.23
C CYS A 52 11.53 2.45 -6.45
N ARG A 53 12.00 2.21 -5.21
CA ARG A 53 12.49 3.27 -4.33
C ARG A 53 13.88 3.71 -4.71
N ILE A 54 14.07 5.02 -4.86
CA ILE A 54 15.37 5.62 -5.18
C ILE A 54 16.38 5.33 -4.07
N ALA A 55 15.95 5.32 -2.81
CA ALA A 55 16.82 5.03 -1.67
C ALA A 55 17.49 3.63 -1.72
N ASN A 56 16.88 2.66 -2.41
CA ASN A 56 17.40 1.30 -2.56
C ASN A 56 18.07 1.05 -3.92
N SER A 57 18.04 2.05 -4.83
CA SER A 57 18.52 1.93 -6.19
C SER A 57 19.20 3.23 -6.66
N SER A 58 18.99 3.63 -7.89
CA SER A 58 19.31 4.95 -8.39
C SER A 58 18.08 5.58 -9.05
N GLU A 59 18.08 6.90 -9.18
CA GLU A 59 16.98 7.60 -9.86
C GLU A 59 16.79 7.12 -11.30
N ALA A 60 17.91 6.91 -12.04
CA ALA A 60 17.87 6.41 -13.41
C ALA A 60 17.25 5.01 -13.49
N PHE A 61 17.68 4.09 -12.61
CA PHE A 61 17.12 2.74 -12.54
C PHE A 61 15.64 2.76 -12.15
N ALA A 62 15.29 3.53 -11.12
CA ALA A 62 13.89 3.66 -10.71
C ALA A 62 13.02 4.19 -11.86
N ARG A 63 13.49 5.20 -12.60
CA ARG A 63 12.79 5.75 -13.76
C ARG A 63 12.55 4.71 -14.84
N GLU A 64 13.56 3.95 -15.23
CA GLU A 64 13.46 2.90 -16.26
C GLU A 64 12.44 1.81 -15.87
N GLN A 65 12.50 1.32 -14.64
CA GLN A 65 11.59 0.27 -14.16
C GLN A 65 10.14 0.74 -14.08
N LEU A 66 9.92 1.95 -13.54
CA LEU A 66 8.58 2.51 -13.41
C LEU A 66 7.99 2.89 -14.78
N GLU A 67 8.80 3.46 -15.69
CA GLU A 67 8.38 3.77 -17.05
C GLU A 67 7.94 2.50 -17.80
N ALA A 68 8.73 1.43 -17.73
CA ALA A 68 8.39 0.15 -18.35
C ALA A 68 7.06 -0.40 -17.81
N ALA A 69 6.89 -0.39 -16.50
CA ALA A 69 5.65 -0.85 -15.87
C ALA A 69 4.43 -0.01 -16.29
N ILE A 70 4.56 1.31 -16.30
CA ILE A 70 3.48 2.23 -16.70
C ILE A 70 3.08 1.98 -18.16
N ARG A 71 4.05 1.93 -19.08
CA ARG A 71 3.80 1.72 -20.52
C ARG A 71 3.16 0.38 -20.82
N ARG A 72 3.39 -0.63 -19.98
CA ARG A 72 2.78 -1.97 -20.09
C ARG A 72 1.44 -2.09 -19.38
N GLY A 73 0.92 -1.00 -18.79
CA GLY A 73 -0.42 -0.95 -18.23
C GLY A 73 -0.52 -1.35 -16.76
N ALA A 74 0.52 -1.15 -15.97
CA ALA A 74 0.41 -1.23 -14.52
C ALA A 74 -0.71 -0.33 -14.03
N ARG A 75 -1.55 -0.83 -13.14
CA ARG A 75 -2.69 -0.06 -12.62
C ARG A 75 -2.27 1.10 -11.73
N TYR A 76 -1.18 0.92 -10.97
CA TYR A 76 -0.65 1.92 -10.06
C TYR A 76 0.87 2.02 -10.18
N VAL A 77 1.38 3.21 -9.93
CA VAL A 77 2.79 3.49 -9.69
C VAL A 77 2.94 4.17 -8.34
N ASP A 78 3.91 3.75 -7.51
CA ASP A 78 4.17 4.30 -6.17
C ASP A 78 5.47 5.10 -6.19
N ILE A 79 5.38 6.39 -5.83
CA ILE A 79 6.50 7.33 -5.68
C ILE A 79 6.51 7.86 -4.25
N GLU A 80 7.69 7.88 -3.63
CA GLU A 80 7.88 8.46 -2.30
C GLU A 80 7.71 9.98 -2.33
N ILE A 81 7.10 10.54 -1.30
CA ILE A 81 6.86 12.00 -1.17
C ILE A 81 8.16 12.80 -1.21
N GLU A 82 9.27 12.18 -0.78
CA GLU A 82 10.62 12.73 -0.72
C GLU A 82 11.37 12.62 -2.07
N ALA A 83 10.80 11.97 -3.08
CA ALA A 83 11.43 11.87 -4.38
C ALA A 83 11.70 13.25 -4.98
N PRO A 84 12.78 13.43 -5.78
CA PRO A 84 13.05 14.66 -6.49
C PRO A 84 11.83 15.11 -7.32
N ASP A 85 11.53 16.41 -7.28
CA ASP A 85 10.35 16.96 -7.94
C ASP A 85 10.34 16.67 -9.46
N GLU A 86 11.50 16.69 -10.11
CA GLU A 86 11.62 16.36 -11.53
C GLU A 86 11.26 14.89 -11.82
N HIS A 87 11.70 13.97 -10.95
CA HIS A 87 11.37 12.55 -11.07
C HIS A 87 9.87 12.31 -10.89
N LEU A 88 9.29 12.90 -9.86
CA LEU A 88 7.86 12.80 -9.58
C LEU A 88 7.03 13.36 -10.72
N GLU A 89 7.39 14.55 -11.25
CA GLU A 89 6.67 15.20 -12.35
C GLU A 89 6.72 14.36 -13.64
N TYR A 90 7.89 13.78 -13.95
CA TYR A 90 8.06 12.90 -15.08
C TYR A 90 7.13 11.68 -14.98
N ILE A 91 7.19 10.96 -13.85
CA ILE A 91 6.38 9.76 -13.62
C ILE A 91 4.89 10.10 -13.57
N ARG A 92 4.50 11.21 -12.94
CA ARG A 92 3.12 11.70 -12.90
C ARG A 92 2.56 11.97 -14.30
N THR A 93 3.36 12.62 -15.15
CA THR A 93 2.96 12.92 -16.53
C THR A 93 2.76 11.66 -17.33
N LEU A 94 3.73 10.74 -17.24
CA LEU A 94 3.65 9.45 -17.91
C LEU A 94 2.47 8.60 -17.42
N ALA A 95 2.26 8.55 -16.10
CA ALA A 95 1.13 7.81 -15.52
C ALA A 95 -0.23 8.31 -16.04
N ARG A 96 -0.39 9.62 -16.17
CA ARG A 96 -1.62 10.22 -16.75
C ARG A 96 -1.79 9.87 -18.23
N GLU A 97 -0.71 9.89 -19.01
CA GLU A 97 -0.73 9.53 -20.42
C GLU A 97 -1.21 8.10 -20.67
N TYR A 98 -0.78 7.17 -19.81
CA TYR A 98 -1.10 5.75 -19.93
C TYR A 98 -2.27 5.28 -19.04
N GLY A 99 -2.95 6.18 -18.33
CA GLY A 99 -4.07 5.82 -17.44
C GLY A 99 -3.66 5.04 -16.20
N CYS A 100 -2.38 5.08 -15.82
CA CYS A 100 -1.86 4.54 -14.57
C CYS A 100 -2.16 5.50 -13.42
N ARG A 101 -2.54 4.99 -12.24
CA ARG A 101 -2.85 5.82 -11.08
C ARG A 101 -1.60 6.07 -10.23
N LEU A 102 -1.41 7.31 -9.83
CA LEU A 102 -0.26 7.71 -9.00
C LEU A 102 -0.56 7.52 -7.51
N ILE A 103 0.25 6.73 -6.85
CA ILE A 103 0.35 6.66 -5.39
C ILE A 103 1.50 7.58 -4.98
N VAL A 104 1.23 8.53 -4.09
CA VAL A 104 2.31 9.25 -3.38
C VAL A 104 2.37 8.71 -1.97
N SER A 105 3.52 8.14 -1.59
CA SER A 105 3.70 7.42 -0.34
C SER A 105 4.65 8.14 0.62
N PHE A 106 4.32 8.04 1.90
CA PHE A 106 5.15 8.48 3.02
C PHE A 106 5.38 7.30 3.96
N HIS A 107 6.61 7.15 4.44
CA HIS A 107 7.00 6.11 5.39
C HIS A 107 7.82 6.70 6.54
N ASP A 108 7.37 6.46 7.77
CA ASP A 108 8.16 6.74 8.98
C ASP A 108 8.49 5.43 9.69
N PHE A 109 9.77 5.03 9.61
CA PHE A 109 10.26 3.78 10.19
C PHE A 109 10.60 3.91 11.68
N GLU A 110 10.62 5.13 12.21
CA GLU A 110 11.03 5.39 13.59
C GLU A 110 9.85 5.66 14.52
N GLY A 111 8.75 6.22 14.01
CA GLY A 111 7.64 6.62 14.86
C GLY A 111 6.35 6.89 14.11
N THR A 112 5.45 7.57 14.83
CA THR A 112 4.20 8.08 14.26
C THR A 112 4.11 9.57 14.56
N PRO A 113 4.13 10.43 13.52
CA PRO A 113 3.99 11.87 13.68
C PRO A 113 2.70 12.29 14.38
N SER A 114 2.61 13.53 14.84
CA SER A 114 1.37 14.09 15.37
C SER A 114 0.25 14.06 14.32
N LEU A 115 -1.00 14.15 14.77
CA LEU A 115 -2.15 14.14 13.84
C LEU A 115 -2.11 15.31 12.85
N ASP A 116 -1.64 16.48 13.28
CA ASP A 116 -1.55 17.65 12.39
C ASP A 116 -0.43 17.51 11.35
N GLU A 117 0.70 16.90 11.72
CA GLU A 117 1.75 16.55 10.76
C GLU A 117 1.25 15.51 9.75
N LEU A 118 0.56 14.45 10.19
CA LEU A 118 -0.02 13.44 9.30
C LEU A 118 -1.04 14.05 8.33
N LYS A 119 -1.86 15.00 8.77
CA LYS A 119 -2.76 15.79 7.90
C LYS A 119 -1.98 16.62 6.88
N GLY A 120 -0.90 17.27 7.34
CA GLY A 120 0.01 18.02 6.47
C GLY A 120 0.62 17.14 5.37
N ILE A 121 1.12 15.96 5.75
CA ILE A 121 1.68 14.95 4.84
C ILE A 121 0.62 14.50 3.82
N ALA A 122 -0.58 14.15 4.26
CA ALA A 122 -1.65 13.73 3.35
C ALA A 122 -2.01 14.83 2.32
N ARG A 123 -2.08 16.08 2.76
CA ARG A 123 -2.33 17.23 1.89
C ARG A 123 -1.19 17.48 0.92
N LEU A 124 0.05 17.33 1.36
CA LEU A 124 1.22 17.44 0.49
C LEU A 124 1.24 16.34 -0.58
N CYS A 125 0.92 15.09 -0.23
CA CYS A 125 0.76 14.02 -1.23
C CYS A 125 -0.28 14.39 -2.30
N ARG A 126 -1.43 14.96 -1.88
CA ARG A 126 -2.46 15.44 -2.81
C ARG A 126 -1.93 16.55 -3.71
N THR A 127 -1.20 17.55 -3.18
CA THR A 127 -0.66 18.65 -4.01
C THR A 127 0.38 18.14 -5.02
N LYS A 128 1.08 17.06 -4.71
CA LYS A 128 1.97 16.34 -5.64
C LYS A 128 1.21 15.52 -6.69
N GLY A 129 -0.11 15.51 -6.66
CA GLY A 129 -0.97 14.91 -7.68
C GLY A 129 -1.36 13.47 -7.42
N ALA A 130 -1.32 13.00 -6.18
CA ALA A 130 -1.72 11.65 -5.82
C ALA A 130 -3.18 11.34 -6.17
N ASP A 131 -3.42 10.23 -6.86
CA ASP A 131 -4.74 9.58 -6.97
C ASP A 131 -5.03 8.75 -5.71
N LEU A 132 -3.97 8.30 -5.03
CA LEU A 132 -4.01 7.58 -3.78
C LEU A 132 -2.85 8.04 -2.87
N VAL A 133 -3.19 8.43 -1.65
CA VAL A 133 -2.23 8.77 -0.60
C VAL A 133 -1.95 7.51 0.22
N LYS A 134 -0.66 7.16 0.37
CA LYS A 134 -0.23 6.04 1.20
C LYS A 134 0.61 6.57 2.37
N ILE A 135 0.16 6.32 3.61
CA ILE A 135 0.86 6.73 4.83
C ILE A 135 1.13 5.50 5.69
N VAL A 136 2.41 5.21 5.89
CA VAL A 136 2.86 4.07 6.71
C VAL A 136 3.78 4.59 7.81
N THR A 137 3.39 4.39 9.07
CA THR A 137 4.14 4.85 10.24
C THR A 137 4.58 3.66 11.10
N THR A 138 5.43 3.88 12.08
CA THR A 138 5.77 2.86 13.08
C THR A 138 5.08 3.18 14.40
N ALA A 139 4.16 2.31 14.84
CA ALA A 139 3.51 2.47 16.12
C ALA A 139 4.35 1.84 17.24
N ARG A 140 4.73 2.64 18.24
CA ARG A 140 5.39 2.19 19.47
C ARG A 140 4.39 1.77 20.54
N ASN A 141 3.15 2.21 20.42
CA ASN A 141 2.04 1.95 21.34
C ASN A 141 0.69 2.09 20.62
N ILE A 142 -0.38 1.76 21.32
CA ILE A 142 -1.75 1.81 20.78
C ILE A 142 -2.19 3.24 20.40
N SER A 143 -1.71 4.26 21.09
CA SER A 143 -2.06 5.65 20.78
C SER A 143 -1.47 6.11 19.45
N ASP A 144 -0.29 5.64 19.11
CA ASP A 144 0.33 5.88 17.80
C ASP A 144 -0.51 5.23 16.68
N ALA A 145 -0.88 3.96 16.86
CA ALA A 145 -1.74 3.24 15.92
C ALA A 145 -3.10 3.93 15.75
N ALA A 146 -3.74 4.34 16.85
CA ALA A 146 -5.01 5.06 16.82
C ALA A 146 -4.89 6.40 16.09
N ARG A 147 -3.76 7.10 16.22
CA ARG A 147 -3.50 8.38 15.54
C ARG A 147 -3.47 8.19 14.02
N THR A 148 -2.82 7.13 13.53
CA THR A 148 -2.82 6.81 12.09
C THR A 148 -4.23 6.47 11.60
N MET A 149 -5.01 5.72 12.38
CA MET A 149 -6.40 5.36 12.01
C MET A 149 -7.35 6.56 11.98
N ARG A 150 -7.10 7.62 12.76
CA ARG A 150 -7.87 8.87 12.73
C ARG A 150 -7.89 9.55 11.35
N LEU A 151 -6.93 9.25 10.47
CA LEU A 151 -6.94 9.77 9.11
C LEU A 151 -8.17 9.31 8.32
N TYR A 152 -8.71 8.12 8.59
CA TYR A 152 -9.92 7.63 7.93
C TYR A 152 -11.17 8.39 8.36
N ASP A 153 -11.30 8.73 9.65
CA ASP A 153 -12.42 9.57 10.13
C ASP A 153 -12.37 10.94 9.43
N LEU A 154 -11.18 11.57 9.42
CA LEU A 154 -10.97 12.86 8.75
C LEU A 154 -11.21 12.80 7.24
N GLN A 155 -10.94 11.67 6.59
CA GLN A 155 -11.26 11.47 5.18
C GLN A 155 -12.77 11.34 4.97
N ALA A 156 -13.45 10.56 5.79
CA ALA A 156 -14.91 10.37 5.71
C ALA A 156 -15.66 11.69 5.89
N ASP A 157 -15.23 12.50 6.86
CA ASP A 157 -15.81 13.83 7.14
C ASP A 157 -15.37 14.90 6.11
N GLY A 158 -14.43 14.57 5.21
CA GLY A 158 -13.85 15.51 4.25
C GLY A 158 -12.82 16.46 4.81
N ALA A 159 -12.54 16.44 6.11
CA ALA A 159 -11.60 17.34 6.77
C ALA A 159 -10.12 17.07 6.42
N LEU A 160 -9.78 15.83 6.01
CA LEU A 160 -8.42 15.50 5.60
C LEU A 160 -7.98 16.31 4.37
N PHE A 161 -8.89 16.45 3.39
CA PHE A 161 -8.66 17.16 2.13
C PHE A 161 -9.62 18.35 2.02
N GLU A 162 -9.67 19.17 3.07
CA GLU A 162 -10.51 20.36 3.14
C GLU A 162 -10.30 21.27 1.90
N GLY A 163 -11.39 21.82 1.37
CA GLY A 163 -11.40 22.65 0.16
C GLY A 163 -11.35 21.88 -1.16
N ALA A 164 -11.19 20.54 -1.14
CA ALA A 164 -11.28 19.71 -2.34
C ALA A 164 -12.72 19.24 -2.59
N ALA A 165 -13.17 19.30 -3.85
CA ALA A 165 -14.41 18.64 -4.24
C ALA A 165 -14.30 17.12 -3.99
N ALA A 166 -15.41 16.46 -3.67
CA ALA A 166 -15.40 15.03 -3.32
C ALA A 166 -14.75 14.16 -4.42
N ALA A 167 -14.98 14.50 -5.70
CA ALA A 167 -14.40 13.79 -6.84
C ALA A 167 -12.87 14.00 -7.01
N GLU A 168 -12.31 15.04 -6.37
CA GLU A 168 -10.89 15.39 -6.44
C GLU A 168 -10.09 14.86 -5.22
N ARG A 169 -10.77 14.21 -4.29
CA ARG A 169 -10.11 13.67 -3.10
C ARG A 169 -9.42 12.36 -3.43
N PRO A 170 -8.11 12.23 -3.17
CA PRO A 170 -7.42 10.97 -3.37
C PRO A 170 -7.97 9.89 -2.44
N GLN A 171 -7.82 8.63 -2.84
CA GLN A 171 -8.04 7.50 -1.93
C GLN A 171 -6.95 7.49 -0.84
N LEU A 172 -7.20 6.82 0.27
CA LEU A 172 -6.25 6.69 1.37
C LEU A 172 -5.94 5.22 1.67
N VAL A 173 -4.66 4.92 1.82
CA VAL A 173 -4.16 3.72 2.48
C VAL A 173 -3.27 4.17 3.63
N ALA A 174 -3.70 3.97 4.85
CA ALA A 174 -2.93 4.33 6.03
C ALA A 174 -2.94 3.18 7.04
N PHE A 175 -1.76 2.82 7.57
CA PHE A 175 -1.61 1.82 8.61
C PHE A 175 -0.24 1.98 9.29
N SER A 176 -0.04 1.28 10.40
CA SER A 176 1.21 1.33 11.14
C SER A 176 1.94 -0.01 11.13
N MET A 177 3.26 0.08 11.11
CA MET A 177 4.21 -1.02 11.33
C MET A 177 4.44 -1.26 12.82
N GLY A 178 5.24 -2.27 13.12
CA GLY A 178 5.54 -2.69 14.48
C GLY A 178 4.40 -3.50 15.11
N GLU A 179 4.70 -4.16 16.23
CA GLU A 179 3.74 -5.06 16.89
C GLU A 179 2.48 -4.32 17.37
N ALA A 180 2.65 -3.12 17.94
CA ALA A 180 1.53 -2.27 18.36
C ALA A 180 0.68 -1.74 17.20
N GLY A 181 1.23 -1.73 15.97
CA GLY A 181 0.55 -1.26 14.77
C GLY A 181 -0.05 -2.37 13.91
N LYS A 182 0.32 -3.63 14.13
CA LYS A 182 -0.01 -4.77 13.27
C LYS A 182 -1.50 -4.86 12.92
N PHE A 183 -2.38 -4.69 13.91
CA PHE A 183 -3.84 -4.77 13.73
C PHE A 183 -4.40 -3.70 12.79
N THR A 184 -3.72 -2.56 12.62
CA THR A 184 -4.17 -1.48 11.72
C THR A 184 -4.22 -1.92 10.26
N ARG A 185 -3.40 -2.90 9.86
CA ARG A 185 -3.45 -3.51 8.52
C ARG A 185 -4.73 -4.30 8.26
N LEU A 186 -5.34 -4.84 9.33
CA LEU A 186 -6.65 -5.48 9.26
C LEU A 186 -7.75 -4.43 9.24
N LEU A 187 -7.63 -3.42 10.10
CA LEU A 187 -8.67 -2.43 10.31
C LEU A 187 -8.82 -1.46 9.13
N CYS A 188 -7.71 -1.10 8.45
CA CYS A 188 -7.72 -0.10 7.38
C CYS A 188 -8.75 -0.40 6.27
N LEU A 189 -8.92 -1.68 5.88
CA LEU A 189 -9.94 -2.06 4.88
C LEU A 189 -11.36 -1.77 5.34
N LYS A 190 -11.66 -1.98 6.63
CA LYS A 190 -12.99 -1.70 7.19
C LYS A 190 -13.25 -0.20 7.31
N LEU A 191 -12.20 0.59 7.40
CA LEU A 191 -12.26 2.06 7.46
C LEU A 191 -12.26 2.73 6.08
N GLY A 192 -12.17 1.95 4.99
CA GLY A 192 -12.31 2.47 3.62
C GLY A 192 -11.04 2.47 2.78
N ALA A 193 -9.95 1.84 3.24
CA ALA A 193 -8.79 1.63 2.36
C ALA A 193 -9.18 0.71 1.20
N PRO A 194 -8.77 1.01 -0.04
CA PRO A 194 -9.07 0.17 -1.20
C PRO A 194 -8.37 -1.20 -1.13
N TYR A 195 -7.25 -1.27 -0.45
CA TYR A 195 -6.48 -2.52 -0.23
C TYR A 195 -5.59 -2.40 1.00
N THR A 196 -5.08 -3.54 1.47
CA THR A 196 -4.04 -3.65 2.49
C THR A 196 -2.92 -4.56 2.01
N TYR A 197 -1.73 -4.45 2.62
CA TYR A 197 -0.53 -5.18 2.22
C TYR A 197 -0.29 -6.43 3.05
N VAL A 198 0.08 -7.51 2.36
CA VAL A 198 0.50 -8.78 2.96
C VAL A 198 1.83 -9.24 2.35
N SER A 199 2.55 -10.12 3.06
CA SER A 199 3.68 -10.84 2.48
C SER A 199 3.22 -12.06 1.70
N ALA A 200 4.01 -12.48 0.70
CA ALA A 200 3.76 -13.71 -0.04
C ALA A 200 3.94 -14.96 0.84
N GLY A 201 4.75 -14.88 1.88
CA GLY A 201 4.99 -15.92 2.86
C GLY A 201 5.69 -15.40 4.10
N ALA A 202 5.81 -16.21 5.15
CA ALA A 202 6.38 -15.80 6.44
C ALA A 202 7.85 -15.33 6.34
N SER A 203 8.65 -15.89 5.42
CA SER A 203 10.04 -15.49 5.18
C SER A 203 10.18 -14.22 4.33
N ASN A 204 9.10 -13.72 3.73
CA ASN A 204 9.11 -12.67 2.71
C ASN A 204 8.41 -11.39 3.19
N ALA A 205 8.41 -11.14 4.51
CA ALA A 205 7.87 -9.92 5.06
C ALA A 205 8.75 -8.72 4.66
N THR A 206 8.15 -7.71 4.02
CA THR A 206 8.83 -6.47 3.62
C THR A 206 8.86 -5.42 4.73
N ALA A 207 8.11 -5.64 5.81
CA ALA A 207 8.03 -4.73 6.95
C ALA A 207 7.64 -5.50 8.23
N SER A 208 8.10 -4.99 9.37
CA SER A 208 7.72 -5.53 10.69
C SER A 208 6.19 -5.48 10.89
N GLY A 209 5.63 -6.55 11.46
CA GLY A 209 4.19 -6.67 11.71
C GLY A 209 3.36 -6.93 10.44
N GLN A 210 3.95 -7.37 9.35
CA GLN A 210 3.21 -7.75 8.15
C GLN A 210 2.58 -9.15 8.33
N TYR A 211 1.29 -9.27 8.01
CA TYR A 211 0.61 -10.57 7.94
C TYR A 211 1.01 -11.30 6.65
N THR A 212 1.01 -12.63 6.73
CA THR A 212 1.00 -13.43 5.50
C THR A 212 -0.36 -13.34 4.83
N ARG A 213 -0.42 -13.71 3.54
CA ARG A 213 -1.69 -13.79 2.81
C ARG A 213 -2.68 -14.72 3.52
N GLU A 214 -2.23 -15.89 3.94
CA GLU A 214 -3.07 -16.90 4.60
C GLU A 214 -3.64 -16.41 5.94
N GLU A 215 -2.82 -15.72 6.77
CA GLU A 215 -3.27 -15.11 8.03
C GLU A 215 -4.35 -14.06 7.76
N MET A 216 -4.15 -13.22 6.76
CA MET A 216 -5.09 -12.16 6.40
C MET A 216 -6.41 -12.72 5.86
N GLU A 217 -6.35 -13.71 4.96
CA GLU A 217 -7.54 -14.37 4.40
C GLU A 217 -8.35 -15.08 5.49
N ARG A 218 -7.67 -15.77 6.41
CA ARG A 218 -8.32 -16.40 7.58
C ARG A 218 -9.03 -15.36 8.45
N PHE A 219 -8.34 -14.28 8.79
CA PHE A 219 -8.92 -13.22 9.59
C PHE A 219 -10.18 -12.65 8.94
N TYR A 220 -10.14 -12.35 7.63
CA TYR A 220 -11.32 -11.81 6.95
C TYR A 220 -12.44 -12.83 6.80
N SER A 221 -12.17 -14.11 6.59
CA SER A 221 -13.21 -15.13 6.58
C SER A 221 -13.90 -15.22 7.94
N ASP A 222 -13.14 -15.19 9.03
CA ASP A 222 -13.66 -15.21 10.40
C ASP A 222 -14.46 -13.95 10.74
N VAL A 223 -13.98 -12.76 10.31
CA VAL A 223 -14.68 -11.48 10.53
C VAL A 223 -15.92 -11.35 9.66
N LEU A 224 -15.92 -11.86 8.42
CA LEU A 224 -17.12 -11.88 7.56
C LEU A 224 -18.19 -12.80 8.11
N ALA A 225 -17.82 -13.95 8.66
CA ALA A 225 -18.75 -14.83 9.37
C ALA A 225 -19.44 -14.14 10.57
N VAL A 226 -18.76 -13.15 11.16
CA VAL A 226 -19.26 -12.30 12.26
C VAL A 226 -20.26 -11.23 11.79
N THR A 227 -20.06 -10.66 10.61
CA THR A 227 -20.89 -9.53 10.11
C THR A 227 -22.22 -9.96 9.52
N ASP A 228 -22.42 -11.26 9.24
CA ASP A 228 -23.68 -11.79 8.74
C ASP A 228 -24.74 -12.09 9.83
N GLY A 229 -24.55 -11.55 11.04
CA GLY A 229 -25.59 -11.46 12.07
C GLY A 229 -25.59 -12.61 13.07
N ASP A 230 -24.63 -13.51 13.07
CA ASP A 230 -24.49 -14.57 14.07
C ASP A 230 -23.55 -14.17 15.21
N ALA A 231 -24.12 -13.70 16.32
CA ALA A 231 -23.35 -13.30 17.50
C ALA A 231 -22.51 -14.44 18.12
N ALA A 232 -22.93 -15.70 17.94
CA ALA A 232 -22.19 -16.86 18.44
C ALA A 232 -20.95 -17.17 17.58
N ALA A 233 -21.07 -17.03 16.25
CA ALA A 233 -19.97 -17.11 15.34
C ALA A 233 -18.96 -15.97 15.58
N ALA A 234 -19.45 -14.77 15.92
CA ALA A 234 -18.67 -13.63 16.34
C ALA A 234 -17.78 -13.93 17.54
N GLN A 235 -18.39 -14.44 18.60
CA GLN A 235 -17.70 -14.77 19.85
C GLN A 235 -16.65 -15.88 19.65
N ALA A 236 -16.97 -16.89 18.83
CA ALA A 236 -16.05 -17.98 18.51
C ALA A 236 -14.87 -17.50 17.64
N ALA A 237 -15.07 -16.57 16.69
CA ALA A 237 -14.03 -15.99 15.87
C ALA A 237 -13.09 -15.10 16.71
N LEU A 238 -13.63 -14.24 17.58
CA LEU A 238 -12.86 -13.43 18.52
C LEU A 238 -12.00 -14.28 19.46
N SER A 239 -12.55 -15.38 19.98
CA SER A 239 -11.81 -16.30 20.86
C SER A 239 -10.64 -16.99 20.17
N ARG A 240 -10.73 -17.26 18.85
CA ARG A 240 -9.64 -17.84 18.05
C ARG A 240 -8.54 -16.83 17.70
N VAL A 241 -8.90 -15.56 17.59
CA VAL A 241 -7.94 -14.48 17.28
C VAL A 241 -7.15 -14.08 18.53
N LEU A 242 -7.72 -14.28 19.73
CA LEU A 242 -7.10 -13.92 21.01
C LEU A 242 -6.34 -15.10 21.67
N ALA A 243 -6.40 -16.29 21.11
CA ALA A 243 -5.64 -17.46 21.55
C ALA A 243 -4.34 -17.62 20.79
#